data_4a1fae6ecf3b90b898021d7770fd666b
#
_entry.id   4a1fae6ecf3b90b898021d7770fd666b
#
_cell.length_a   1.000
_cell.length_b   1.000
_cell.length_c   1.000
_cell.angle_alpha   90.00
_cell.angle_beta   90.00
_cell.angle_gamma   90.00
#
_symmetry.space_group_name_H-M   'P 1'
#
loop_
_entity.id
_entity.type
_entity.pdbx_description
1 polymer ?
#
loop_
_entity_poly.entity_id
_entity_poly.type
_entity_poly.pdbx_seq_one_letter_code
_entity_poly.pdbx_strand_id
1 'polypeptide(L)'
;MPPRLISVMIVMLFIVVNTSLFYTEILPRIRSGLPPSFNVDLADEAGNLRPVVNWKVLVRGEEFLKLRTGVTLVDNQEDEFWLWAEYSQPTNAGLKPARDFLGLKLMRNEFRVHRDGDMLGLQAKVQIESLRGVDFPLTLEISGEVSNGLLRPEVKVDSRLGERTFKLESMDVPVSGAVFQPFLPVHRILGLYPGRTWKQPFFDPLSLAFSSGVAQGGLDQGTGSVIAKVRNDIVDVMWGGKKIPCIIIDYTGSDLESTVWVGVQNGMVIRQKNRLSESMEWDLIRLN
;
A
#
# COMPACT_ATOMS: atom_id res chain seq x y z
N MET A 1 -13.98 40.13 -42.54
CA MET A 1 -13.23 38.85 -42.46
C MET A 1 -12.03 39.09 -41.58
N PRO A 2 -11.73 38.28 -40.55
CA PRO A 2 -10.55 38.49 -39.77
C PRO A 2 -9.28 38.29 -40.64
N PRO A 3 -8.24 39.06 -40.40
CA PRO A 3 -7.02 38.91 -41.17
C PRO A 3 -6.48 37.48 -41.07
N ARG A 4 -6.04 36.89 -42.16
CA ARG A 4 -5.58 35.49 -42.29
C ARG A 4 -4.64 35.06 -41.14
N LEU A 5 -3.83 35.97 -40.64
CA LEU A 5 -2.88 35.73 -39.56
C LEU A 5 -3.61 35.40 -38.22
N ILE A 6 -4.69 36.14 -37.90
CA ILE A 6 -5.49 35.86 -36.70
C ILE A 6 -6.20 34.51 -36.78
N SER A 7 -6.72 34.14 -37.93
CA SER A 7 -7.33 32.82 -38.17
C SER A 7 -6.34 31.68 -37.94
N VAL A 8 -5.09 31.83 -38.44
CA VAL A 8 -4.01 30.85 -38.24
C VAL A 8 -3.64 30.74 -36.75
N MET A 9 -3.52 31.87 -36.05
CA MET A 9 -3.22 31.85 -34.61
C MET A 9 -4.33 31.15 -33.79
N ILE A 10 -5.59 31.38 -34.09
CA ILE A 10 -6.71 30.72 -33.41
C ILE A 10 -6.67 29.20 -33.64
N VAL A 11 -6.41 28.76 -34.88
CA VAL A 11 -6.30 27.33 -35.18
C VAL A 11 -5.12 26.69 -34.48
N MET A 12 -3.96 27.35 -34.44
CA MET A 12 -2.78 26.86 -33.71
C MET A 12 -3.04 26.76 -32.21
N LEU A 13 -3.67 27.78 -31.60
CA LEU A 13 -4.04 27.75 -30.19
C LEU A 13 -5.00 26.61 -29.91
N PHE A 14 -6.00 26.40 -30.76
CA PHE A 14 -6.97 25.29 -30.64
C PHE A 14 -6.27 23.93 -30.69
N ILE A 15 -5.33 23.73 -31.60
CA ILE A 15 -4.54 22.49 -31.72
C ILE A 15 -3.72 22.29 -30.46
N VAL A 16 -3.00 23.30 -29.96
CA VAL A 16 -2.17 23.19 -28.75
C VAL A 16 -3.02 22.85 -27.53
N VAL A 17 -4.15 23.55 -27.32
CA VAL A 17 -5.04 23.28 -26.20
C VAL A 17 -5.64 21.87 -26.26
N ASN A 18 -6.14 21.45 -27.43
CA ASN A 18 -6.71 20.09 -27.59
C ASN A 18 -5.65 19.00 -27.43
N THR A 19 -4.44 19.23 -27.94
CA THR A 19 -3.33 18.29 -27.76
C THR A 19 -2.94 18.21 -26.28
N SER A 20 -2.84 19.32 -25.59
CA SER A 20 -2.60 19.33 -24.15
C SER A 20 -3.69 18.57 -23.39
N LEU A 21 -4.96 18.86 -23.68
CA LEU A 21 -6.11 18.20 -23.06
C LEU A 21 -6.13 16.68 -23.38
N PHE A 22 -5.76 16.30 -24.58
CA PHE A 22 -5.60 14.89 -24.95
C PHE A 22 -4.52 14.19 -24.13
N TYR A 23 -3.34 14.82 -23.97
CA TYR A 23 -2.25 14.26 -23.19
C TYR A 23 -2.52 14.22 -21.69
N THR A 24 -3.22 15.22 -21.14
CA THR A 24 -3.48 15.30 -19.70
C THR A 24 -4.72 14.52 -19.26
N GLU A 25 -5.77 14.46 -20.10
CA GLU A 25 -7.05 13.88 -19.70
C GLU A 25 -7.39 12.55 -20.40
N ILE A 26 -7.10 12.45 -21.71
CA ILE A 26 -7.53 11.30 -22.51
C ILE A 26 -6.47 10.20 -22.54
N LEU A 27 -5.21 10.56 -22.72
CA LEU A 27 -4.12 9.60 -22.82
C LEU A 27 -3.95 8.75 -21.54
N PRO A 28 -4.06 9.30 -20.30
CA PRO A 28 -4.06 8.50 -19.08
C PRO A 28 -5.24 7.53 -18.99
N ARG A 29 -6.38 7.88 -19.58
CA ARG A 29 -7.57 7.01 -19.62
C ARG A 29 -7.44 5.87 -20.62
N ILE A 30 -6.73 6.11 -21.74
CA ILE A 30 -6.52 5.09 -22.80
C ILE A 30 -5.33 4.18 -22.44
N ARG A 31 -4.31 4.68 -21.77
CA ARG A 31 -3.22 3.87 -21.21
C ARG A 31 -3.69 3.15 -19.97
N SER A 32 -4.67 2.24 -20.14
CA SER A 32 -4.99 1.26 -19.11
C SER A 32 -3.75 0.40 -18.85
N GLY A 33 -3.34 0.31 -17.58
CA GLY A 33 -2.25 -0.58 -17.21
C GLY A 33 -1.20 -0.01 -16.26
N LEU A 34 -1.08 1.31 -16.12
CA LEU A 34 -0.21 1.90 -15.11
C LEU A 34 -0.99 2.15 -13.80
N PRO A 35 -0.41 1.79 -12.64
CA PRO A 35 -0.98 2.15 -11.34
C PRO A 35 -1.14 3.67 -11.25
N PRO A 36 -2.12 4.16 -10.46
CA PRO A 36 -2.19 5.58 -10.16
C PRO A 36 -0.86 5.99 -9.52
N SER A 37 -0.28 7.09 -10.00
CA SER A 37 0.94 7.63 -9.39
C SER A 37 0.67 7.97 -7.94
N PHE A 38 1.65 7.78 -7.07
CA PHE A 38 1.63 8.27 -5.68
C PHE A 38 1.71 9.80 -5.58
N ASN A 39 1.46 10.52 -6.67
CA ASN A 39 1.47 11.99 -6.76
C ASN A 39 0.42 12.67 -5.85
N VAL A 40 0.35 12.19 -4.65
CA VAL A 40 0.01 13.02 -3.51
C VAL A 40 1.29 13.77 -3.19
N ASP A 41 1.20 15.04 -2.90
CA ASP A 41 2.34 15.82 -2.48
C ASP A 41 2.89 15.24 -1.17
N LEU A 42 3.81 14.28 -1.30
CA LEU A 42 4.43 13.60 -0.16
C LEU A 42 5.13 14.62 0.76
N ALA A 43 5.63 15.70 0.18
CA ALA A 43 6.23 16.80 0.94
C ALA A 43 5.16 17.56 1.75
N ASP A 44 3.97 17.75 1.20
CA ASP A 44 2.84 18.37 1.92
C ASP A 44 2.31 17.41 3.01
N GLU A 45 2.24 16.11 2.76
CA GLU A 45 1.87 15.13 3.78
C GLU A 45 2.93 14.99 4.88
N ALA A 46 4.22 15.04 4.56
CA ALA A 46 5.30 15.00 5.55
C ALA A 46 5.42 16.32 6.36
N GLY A 47 5.13 17.46 5.73
CA GLY A 47 5.25 18.80 6.33
C GLY A 47 4.03 19.29 7.09
N ASN A 48 2.85 18.76 6.79
CA ASN A 48 1.62 19.17 7.44
C ASN A 48 1.43 18.52 8.82
N LEU A 49 0.74 19.24 9.72
CA LEU A 49 0.47 18.92 11.13
C LEU A 49 -0.31 17.60 11.36
N ARG A 50 -0.51 16.78 10.34
CA ARG A 50 -1.17 15.46 10.43
C ARG A 50 -0.37 14.36 9.74
N PRO A 51 0.89 14.14 10.12
CA PRO A 51 1.72 13.12 9.47
C PRO A 51 1.26 11.69 9.79
N VAL A 52 0.45 11.50 10.83
CA VAL A 52 0.06 10.18 11.33
C VAL A 52 -1.43 9.95 11.19
N VAL A 53 -1.79 8.88 10.49
CA VAL A 53 -3.16 8.39 10.38
C VAL A 53 -3.34 7.18 11.30
N ASN A 54 -4.40 7.19 12.10
CA ASN A 54 -4.74 6.09 12.98
C ASN A 54 -5.81 5.22 12.35
N TRP A 55 -5.63 3.92 12.46
CA TRP A 55 -6.54 2.91 11.94
C TRP A 55 -6.92 1.93 13.03
N LYS A 56 -8.13 1.45 12.95
CA LYS A 56 -8.61 0.31 13.70
C LYS A 56 -8.49 -0.93 12.83
N VAL A 57 -7.88 -1.97 13.35
CA VAL A 57 -7.73 -3.25 12.66
C VAL A 57 -8.68 -4.25 13.28
N LEU A 58 -9.63 -4.73 12.49
CA LEU A 58 -10.58 -5.74 12.90
C LEU A 58 -10.23 -7.08 12.25
N VAL A 59 -10.30 -8.15 13.01
CA VAL A 59 -10.26 -9.53 12.55
C VAL A 59 -11.56 -10.21 12.98
N ARG A 60 -12.32 -10.74 12.03
CA ARG A 60 -13.66 -11.31 12.29
C ARG A 60 -14.61 -10.36 13.01
N GLY A 61 -14.47 -9.04 12.78
CA GLY A 61 -15.31 -8.00 13.37
C GLY A 61 -14.87 -7.52 14.76
N GLU A 62 -13.86 -8.14 15.38
CA GLU A 62 -13.30 -7.73 16.68
C GLU A 62 -12.02 -6.93 16.52
N GLU A 63 -11.81 -5.91 17.35
CA GLU A 63 -10.58 -5.11 17.34
C GLU A 63 -9.41 -5.96 17.79
N PHE A 64 -8.46 -6.15 16.85
CA PHE A 64 -7.30 -7.03 17.05
C PHE A 64 -6.02 -6.23 17.29
N LEU A 65 -5.76 -5.21 16.48
CA LEU A 65 -4.57 -4.37 16.53
C LEU A 65 -4.94 -2.90 16.32
N LYS A 66 -4.04 -2.02 16.73
CA LYS A 66 -3.99 -0.62 16.30
C LYS A 66 -2.95 -0.50 15.21
N LEU A 67 -3.27 0.27 14.19
CA LEU A 67 -2.35 0.60 13.12
C LEU A 67 -2.16 2.11 13.06
N ARG A 68 -0.93 2.52 12.90
CA ARG A 68 -0.55 3.90 12.61
C ARG A 68 0.20 3.92 11.28
N THR A 69 -0.12 4.86 10.42
CA THR A 69 0.59 5.07 9.16
C THR A 69 1.02 6.52 9.04
N GLY A 70 2.13 6.76 8.37
CA GLY A 70 2.64 8.12 8.20
C GLY A 70 3.59 8.23 7.03
N VAL A 71 3.92 9.48 6.72
CA VAL A 71 4.94 9.88 5.78
C VAL A 71 5.95 10.73 6.53
N THR A 72 7.24 10.41 6.38
CA THR A 72 8.34 11.19 6.97
C THR A 72 9.42 11.43 5.94
N LEU A 73 10.07 12.58 6.00
CA LEU A 73 11.22 12.88 5.17
C LEU A 73 12.40 11.99 5.57
N VAL A 74 13.19 11.54 4.60
CA VAL A 74 14.45 10.84 4.88
C VAL A 74 15.49 11.87 5.32
N ASP A 75 16.24 11.55 6.38
CA ASP A 75 17.26 12.45 6.91
C ASP A 75 18.30 12.83 5.83
N ASN A 76 18.52 14.14 5.67
CA ASN A 76 19.45 14.72 4.69
C ASN A 76 19.10 14.48 3.20
N GLN A 77 17.86 14.11 2.89
CA GLN A 77 17.37 13.92 1.52
C GLN A 77 16.08 14.74 1.33
N GLU A 78 16.10 15.74 0.44
CA GLU A 78 14.96 16.66 0.25
C GLU A 78 13.80 16.02 -0.56
N ASP A 79 14.11 15.00 -1.37
CA ASP A 79 13.17 14.39 -2.31
C ASP A 79 12.88 12.91 -2.01
N GLU A 80 13.28 12.40 -0.84
CA GLU A 80 13.03 11.02 -0.43
C GLU A 80 12.17 10.95 0.83
N PHE A 81 11.24 10.03 0.86
CA PHE A 81 10.27 9.88 1.93
C PHE A 81 10.17 8.42 2.38
N TRP A 82 9.95 8.23 3.68
CA TRP A 82 9.49 6.99 4.25
C TRP A 82 7.97 6.98 4.34
N LEU A 83 7.33 6.04 3.65
CA LEU A 83 5.95 5.65 3.89
C LEU A 83 5.97 4.50 4.88
N TRP A 84 5.40 4.68 6.05
CA TRP A 84 5.49 3.68 7.09
C TRP A 84 4.13 3.28 7.66
N ALA A 85 4.04 2.02 8.12
CA ALA A 85 2.91 1.46 8.85
C ALA A 85 3.43 0.71 10.08
N GLU A 86 2.87 0.99 11.24
CA GLU A 86 3.22 0.36 12.50
C GLU A 86 1.98 -0.23 13.16
N TYR A 87 2.01 -1.53 13.35
CA TYR A 87 0.99 -2.30 14.05
C TYR A 87 1.42 -2.53 15.47
N SER A 88 0.53 -2.30 16.42
CA SER A 88 0.76 -2.52 17.85
C SER A 88 -0.44 -3.16 18.50
N GLN A 89 -0.21 -3.85 19.61
CA GLN A 89 -1.29 -4.40 20.40
C GLN A 89 -2.16 -3.28 21.00
N PRO A 90 -3.49 -3.46 21.13
CA PRO A 90 -4.34 -2.50 21.80
C PRO A 90 -3.95 -2.42 23.28
N THR A 91 -3.91 -1.20 23.81
CA THR A 91 -3.45 -0.91 25.18
C THR A 91 -4.39 -1.49 26.26
N ASN A 92 -5.61 -1.90 25.88
CA ASN A 92 -6.59 -2.48 26.78
C ASN A 92 -6.42 -4.00 26.82
N ALA A 93 -5.65 -4.47 27.79
CA ALA A 93 -5.34 -5.88 28.07
C ALA A 93 -6.54 -6.79 28.46
N GLY A 94 -7.77 -6.36 28.22
CA GLY A 94 -8.98 -7.15 28.48
C GLY A 94 -9.43 -8.05 27.33
N LEU A 95 -9.01 -7.74 26.11
CA LEU A 95 -9.27 -8.59 24.96
C LEU A 95 -8.15 -9.62 24.88
N LYS A 96 -8.41 -10.86 25.30
CA LYS A 96 -7.51 -11.98 25.02
C LYS A 96 -7.36 -12.04 23.52
N PRO A 97 -6.13 -11.89 22.99
CA PRO A 97 -5.92 -12.12 21.57
C PRO A 97 -6.50 -13.50 21.25
N ALA A 98 -7.27 -13.60 20.18
CA ALA A 98 -7.85 -14.87 19.77
C ALA A 98 -6.70 -15.89 19.77
N ARG A 99 -6.75 -16.88 20.65
CA ARG A 99 -5.64 -17.84 20.96
C ARG A 99 -5.19 -18.63 19.73
N ASP A 100 -5.95 -18.53 18.65
CA ASP A 100 -5.68 -19.20 17.36
C ASP A 100 -4.88 -18.35 16.41
N PHE A 101 -4.55 -17.12 16.78
CA PHE A 101 -3.82 -16.18 15.92
C PHE A 101 -2.38 -15.99 16.40
N LEU A 102 -1.58 -15.50 15.47
CA LEU A 102 -0.20 -15.09 15.71
C LEU A 102 -0.10 -14.16 16.91
N GLY A 103 0.72 -14.47 17.87
CA GLY A 103 1.12 -13.54 18.93
C GLY A 103 2.00 -12.44 18.35
N LEU A 104 1.42 -11.60 17.48
CA LEU A 104 2.12 -10.47 16.88
C LEU A 104 2.31 -9.38 17.93
N LYS A 105 3.59 -9.08 18.25
CA LYS A 105 3.97 -8.01 19.17
C LYS A 105 4.08 -6.68 18.47
N LEU A 106 4.79 -6.68 17.35
CA LEU A 106 5.06 -5.51 16.53
C LEU A 106 5.17 -5.93 15.08
N MET A 107 4.61 -5.13 14.19
CA MET A 107 4.94 -5.17 12.78
C MET A 107 5.11 -3.73 12.29
N ARG A 108 6.26 -3.43 11.72
CA ARG A 108 6.56 -2.14 11.10
C ARG A 108 7.02 -2.37 9.68
N ASN A 109 6.39 -1.71 8.76
CA ASN A 109 6.68 -1.76 7.32
C ASN A 109 6.99 -0.34 6.85
N GLU A 110 8.05 -0.18 6.08
CA GLU A 110 8.51 1.10 5.58
C GLU A 110 8.92 0.97 4.11
N PHE A 111 8.42 1.89 3.27
CA PHE A 111 8.89 2.05 1.89
C PHE A 111 9.62 3.36 1.76
N ARG A 112 10.84 3.30 1.24
CA ARG A 112 11.56 4.48 0.81
C ARG A 112 11.15 4.79 -0.63
N VAL A 113 10.61 5.98 -0.84
CA VAL A 113 10.11 6.43 -2.13
C VAL A 113 10.67 7.80 -2.48
N HIS A 114 10.94 8.02 -3.77
CA HIS A 114 11.29 9.31 -4.30
C HIS A 114 10.01 10.18 -4.44
N ARG A 115 10.16 11.49 -4.48
CA ARG A 115 9.07 12.46 -4.64
C ARG A 115 8.16 12.16 -5.83
N ASP A 116 8.72 11.63 -6.93
CA ASP A 116 7.97 11.23 -8.12
C ASP A 116 7.16 9.93 -7.93
N GLY A 117 7.28 9.29 -6.76
CA GLY A 117 6.60 8.05 -6.42
C GLY A 117 7.38 6.79 -6.77
N ASP A 118 8.62 6.92 -7.24
CA ASP A 118 9.48 5.77 -7.51
C ASP A 118 9.92 5.11 -6.18
N MET A 119 9.77 3.81 -6.09
CA MET A 119 10.22 3.06 -4.93
C MET A 119 11.74 2.90 -4.98
N LEU A 120 12.42 3.28 -3.90
CA LEU A 120 13.88 3.19 -3.73
C LEU A 120 14.29 2.00 -2.87
N GLY A 121 13.42 1.57 -1.95
CA GLY A 121 13.71 0.45 -1.07
C GLY A 121 12.55 0.13 -0.14
N LEU A 122 12.69 -0.97 0.59
CA LEU A 122 11.76 -1.37 1.64
C LEU A 122 12.50 -1.85 2.88
N GLN A 123 11.84 -1.68 4.02
CA GLN A 123 12.21 -2.29 5.28
C GLN A 123 10.95 -2.80 5.96
N ALA A 124 11.03 -4.00 6.55
CA ALA A 124 9.95 -4.51 7.37
C ALA A 124 10.53 -5.22 8.60
N LYS A 125 9.91 -5.00 9.75
CA LYS A 125 10.24 -5.68 11.00
C LYS A 125 9.00 -6.30 11.58
N VAL A 126 9.04 -7.61 11.80
CA VAL A 126 7.94 -8.38 12.39
C VAL A 126 8.47 -9.06 13.66
N GLN A 127 7.81 -8.83 14.78
CA GLN A 127 8.11 -9.50 16.05
C GLN A 127 6.93 -10.33 16.48
N ILE A 128 7.16 -11.61 16.67
CA ILE A 128 6.17 -12.60 17.07
C ILE A 128 6.60 -13.14 18.44
N GLU A 129 5.70 -13.18 19.42
CA GLU A 129 5.95 -13.75 20.74
C GLU A 129 5.50 -15.20 20.84
N SER A 130 4.41 -15.53 20.16
CA SER A 130 3.86 -16.88 20.17
C SER A 130 3.31 -17.28 18.82
N LEU A 131 3.41 -18.57 18.52
CA LEU A 131 2.84 -19.16 17.34
C LEU A 131 1.83 -20.25 17.77
N ARG A 132 0.55 -20.08 17.40
CA ARG A 132 -0.55 -20.99 17.79
C ARG A 132 -0.59 -21.28 19.29
N GLY A 133 -0.37 -20.27 20.12
CA GLY A 133 -0.37 -20.41 21.57
C GLY A 133 0.88 -21.03 22.20
N VAL A 134 1.86 -21.39 21.39
CA VAL A 134 3.19 -21.83 21.85
C VAL A 134 4.13 -20.65 21.89
N ASP A 135 4.84 -20.48 23.02
CA ASP A 135 5.86 -19.45 23.16
C ASP A 135 7.02 -19.68 22.19
N PHE A 136 7.05 -18.89 21.13
CA PHE A 136 8.02 -18.98 20.05
C PHE A 136 8.44 -17.57 19.62
N PRO A 137 9.35 -16.91 20.34
CA PRO A 137 9.83 -15.60 19.97
C PRO A 137 10.59 -15.67 18.64
N LEU A 138 10.15 -14.86 17.71
CA LEU A 138 10.73 -14.75 16.37
C LEU A 138 10.77 -13.27 15.97
N THR A 139 11.93 -12.81 15.51
CA THR A 139 12.07 -11.50 14.88
C THR A 139 12.49 -11.70 13.43
N LEU A 140 11.79 -11.04 12.54
CA LEU A 140 12.09 -11.00 11.12
C LEU A 140 12.40 -9.54 10.76
N GLU A 141 13.52 -9.35 10.11
CA GLU A 141 13.90 -8.08 9.52
C GLU A 141 14.08 -8.31 8.02
N ILE A 142 13.31 -7.59 7.23
CA ILE A 142 13.34 -7.67 5.77
C ILE A 142 13.85 -6.32 5.30
N SER A 143 14.84 -6.33 4.43
CA SER A 143 15.36 -5.12 3.79
C SER A 143 15.60 -5.37 2.31
N GLY A 144 15.46 -4.35 1.49
CA GLY A 144 15.73 -4.43 0.06
C GLY A 144 15.89 -3.06 -0.56
N GLU A 145 16.84 -2.96 -1.48
CA GLU A 145 17.09 -1.75 -2.28
C GLU A 145 16.67 -2.01 -3.72
N VAL A 146 16.12 -0.97 -4.34
CA VAL A 146 15.76 -1.00 -5.76
C VAL A 146 16.95 -0.50 -6.59
N SER A 147 17.39 -1.32 -7.52
CA SER A 147 18.44 -0.96 -8.46
C SER A 147 18.06 -1.43 -9.86
N ASN A 148 18.08 -0.52 -10.83
CA ASN A 148 17.68 -0.78 -12.22
C ASN A 148 16.27 -1.39 -12.35
N GLY A 149 15.31 -0.90 -11.53
CA GLY A 149 13.93 -1.40 -11.52
C GLY A 149 13.76 -2.77 -10.89
N LEU A 150 14.79 -3.31 -10.24
CA LEU A 150 14.75 -4.60 -9.52
C LEU A 150 14.93 -4.37 -8.03
N LEU A 151 13.96 -4.81 -7.23
CA LEU A 151 14.08 -4.93 -5.78
C LEU A 151 14.75 -6.26 -5.45
N ARG A 152 15.76 -6.21 -4.58
CA ARG A 152 16.50 -7.40 -4.09
C ARG A 152 16.31 -7.52 -2.58
N PRO A 153 15.29 -8.24 -2.14
CA PRO A 153 15.02 -8.37 -0.71
C PRO A 153 15.94 -9.39 -0.04
N GLU A 154 16.29 -9.07 1.21
CA GLU A 154 17.00 -9.95 2.11
C GLU A 154 16.19 -10.08 3.41
N VAL A 155 16.08 -11.29 3.93
CA VAL A 155 15.37 -11.60 5.18
C VAL A 155 16.35 -12.10 6.22
N LYS A 156 16.42 -11.39 7.33
CA LYS A 156 17.15 -11.79 8.53
C LYS A 156 16.14 -12.35 9.54
N VAL A 157 16.36 -13.58 9.95
CA VAL A 157 15.50 -14.30 10.90
C VAL A 157 16.29 -14.48 12.19
N ASP A 158 15.81 -13.94 13.29
CA ASP A 158 16.34 -14.16 14.62
C ASP A 158 15.33 -14.95 15.47
N SER A 159 15.74 -16.11 15.99
CA SER A 159 14.92 -17.02 16.75
C SER A 159 15.73 -17.71 17.85
N ARG A 160 15.08 -18.48 18.71
CA ARG A 160 15.78 -19.34 19.72
C ARG A 160 16.79 -20.30 19.09
N LEU A 161 16.68 -20.61 17.80
CA LEU A 161 17.58 -21.50 17.07
C LEU A 161 18.80 -20.75 16.48
N GLY A 162 18.91 -19.45 16.71
CA GLY A 162 19.94 -18.58 16.20
C GLY A 162 19.48 -17.70 15.04
N GLU A 163 20.42 -16.91 14.55
CA GLU A 163 20.24 -15.95 13.47
C GLU A 163 20.54 -16.60 12.11
N ARG A 164 19.69 -16.33 11.12
CA ARG A 164 19.90 -16.75 9.73
C ARG A 164 19.49 -15.64 8.78
N THR A 165 20.20 -15.53 7.67
CA THR A 165 19.91 -14.57 6.60
C THR A 165 19.63 -15.31 5.29
N PHE A 166 18.60 -14.91 4.60
CA PHE A 166 18.15 -15.47 3.33
C PHE A 166 18.02 -14.34 2.29
N LYS A 167 18.52 -14.57 1.09
CA LYS A 167 18.24 -13.72 -0.06
C LYS A 167 17.02 -14.24 -0.77
N LEU A 168 16.06 -13.37 -1.03
CA LEU A 168 14.89 -13.69 -1.81
C LEU A 168 15.13 -13.44 -3.30
N GLU A 169 14.25 -13.98 -4.14
CA GLU A 169 14.27 -13.67 -5.56
C GLU A 169 14.04 -12.18 -5.80
N SER A 170 14.72 -11.67 -6.83
CA SER A 170 14.54 -10.27 -7.22
C SER A 170 13.17 -10.08 -7.86
N MET A 171 12.56 -8.93 -7.59
CA MET A 171 11.21 -8.57 -8.01
C MET A 171 11.26 -7.32 -8.88
N ASP A 172 10.56 -7.33 -10.01
CA ASP A 172 10.41 -6.14 -10.85
C ASP A 172 9.56 -5.09 -10.13
N VAL A 173 10.11 -3.89 -10.01
CA VAL A 173 9.40 -2.73 -9.48
C VAL A 173 9.10 -1.77 -10.63
N PRO A 174 7.84 -1.49 -10.94
CA PRO A 174 7.49 -0.59 -12.03
C PRO A 174 7.95 0.84 -11.70
N VAL A 175 8.40 1.55 -12.74
CA VAL A 175 8.68 2.99 -12.66
C VAL A 175 7.39 3.72 -12.32
N SER A 176 7.44 4.63 -11.35
CA SER A 176 6.29 5.39 -10.80
C SER A 176 5.15 4.53 -10.25
N GLY A 177 5.44 3.28 -9.89
CA GLY A 177 4.47 2.36 -9.34
C GLY A 177 4.83 1.87 -7.95
N ALA A 178 3.89 1.98 -7.01
CA ALA A 178 4.06 1.35 -5.72
C ALA A 178 3.87 -0.14 -5.80
N VAL A 179 4.59 -0.83 -4.96
CA VAL A 179 4.31 -2.21 -4.60
C VAL A 179 3.06 -2.24 -3.72
N PHE A 180 2.07 -3.03 -4.09
CA PHE A 180 0.90 -3.22 -3.24
C PHE A 180 1.29 -4.04 -2.01
N GLN A 181 0.96 -3.51 -0.85
CA GLN A 181 1.15 -4.21 0.41
C GLN A 181 -0.17 -4.19 1.20
N PRO A 182 -0.75 -5.35 1.52
CA PRO A 182 -2.03 -5.43 2.20
C PRO A 182 -1.99 -4.82 3.62
N PHE A 183 -0.80 -4.73 4.21
CA PHE A 183 -0.59 -4.22 5.56
C PHE A 183 -0.06 -2.78 5.60
N LEU A 184 -0.01 -2.08 4.46
CA LEU A 184 0.33 -0.66 4.38
C LEU A 184 -0.77 0.08 3.61
N PRO A 185 -1.88 0.46 4.25
CA PRO A 185 -2.89 1.27 3.59
C PRO A 185 -2.29 2.63 3.25
N VAL A 186 -2.35 2.98 1.98
CA VAL A 186 -1.93 4.31 1.54
C VAL A 186 -2.94 5.36 2.01
N HIS A 187 -2.48 6.59 2.25
CA HIS A 187 -3.35 7.63 2.77
C HIS A 187 -4.35 8.13 1.74
N ARG A 188 -3.92 8.24 0.48
CA ARG A 188 -4.72 8.75 -0.63
C ARG A 188 -4.39 8.03 -1.93
N ILE A 189 -5.39 7.90 -2.78
CA ILE A 189 -5.26 7.41 -4.15
C ILE A 189 -6.02 8.38 -5.05
N LEU A 190 -5.30 9.08 -5.93
CA LEU A 190 -5.87 10.05 -6.86
C LEU A 190 -6.00 9.48 -8.28
N GLY A 191 -6.71 10.20 -9.15
CA GLY A 191 -6.83 9.82 -10.57
C GLY A 191 -7.67 8.57 -10.81
N LEU A 192 -8.53 8.20 -9.87
CA LEU A 192 -9.46 7.08 -10.02
C LEU A 192 -10.64 7.48 -10.92
N TYR A 193 -11.01 6.57 -11.81
CA TYR A 193 -12.24 6.66 -12.59
C TYR A 193 -12.86 5.27 -12.77
N PRO A 194 -14.17 5.17 -12.92
CA PRO A 194 -14.87 3.89 -13.10
C PRO A 194 -14.28 3.04 -14.22
N GLY A 195 -14.08 1.75 -13.94
CA GLY A 195 -13.57 0.78 -14.91
C GLY A 195 -12.06 0.82 -15.12
N ARG A 196 -11.30 1.73 -14.48
CA ARG A 196 -9.83 1.73 -14.55
C ARG A 196 -9.29 0.41 -14.02
N THR A 197 -8.31 -0.16 -14.74
CA THR A 197 -7.60 -1.38 -14.34
C THR A 197 -6.10 -1.19 -14.47
N TRP A 198 -5.33 -1.80 -13.56
CA TRP A 198 -3.87 -1.84 -13.64
C TRP A 198 -3.33 -3.09 -12.98
N LYS A 199 -2.08 -3.41 -13.27
CA LYS A 199 -1.32 -4.47 -12.64
C LYS A 199 -0.20 -3.84 -11.83
N GLN A 200 0.03 -4.32 -10.60
CA GLN A 200 1.15 -3.87 -9.78
C GLN A 200 1.75 -5.04 -9.00
N PRO A 201 3.04 -4.97 -8.67
CA PRO A 201 3.68 -5.97 -7.83
C PRO A 201 3.06 -5.98 -6.44
N PHE A 202 3.09 -7.14 -5.84
CA PHE A 202 2.55 -7.42 -4.51
C PHE A 202 3.67 -7.95 -3.61
N PHE A 203 3.69 -7.48 -2.37
CA PHE A 203 4.61 -7.91 -1.35
C PHE A 203 3.90 -8.13 -0.02
N ASP A 204 4.01 -9.33 0.54
CA ASP A 204 3.45 -9.70 1.84
C ASP A 204 4.55 -10.15 2.80
N PRO A 205 5.00 -9.28 3.72
CA PRO A 205 6.04 -9.60 4.68
C PRO A 205 5.62 -10.69 5.67
N LEU A 206 4.32 -10.85 5.98
CA LEU A 206 3.85 -11.89 6.88
C LEU A 206 3.92 -13.28 6.22
N SER A 207 3.47 -13.41 4.99
CA SER A 207 3.59 -14.68 4.27
C SER A 207 5.04 -15.10 4.08
N LEU A 208 5.95 -14.17 3.82
CA LEU A 208 7.39 -14.42 3.79
C LEU A 208 7.91 -14.90 5.15
N ALA A 209 7.44 -14.28 6.24
CA ALA A 209 7.79 -14.65 7.59
C ALA A 209 7.44 -16.11 7.90
N PHE A 210 6.28 -16.58 7.43
CA PHE A 210 5.82 -17.94 7.68
C PHE A 210 6.45 -18.98 6.75
N SER A 211 6.69 -18.62 5.49
CA SER A 211 7.29 -19.54 4.54
C SER A 211 8.77 -19.83 4.82
N SER A 212 9.49 -18.85 5.33
CA SER A 212 10.94 -18.97 5.62
C SER A 212 11.26 -19.79 6.89
N GLY A 213 10.30 -19.97 7.78
CA GLY A 213 10.55 -20.58 9.10
C GLY A 213 10.10 -22.04 9.27
N VAL A 214 9.16 -22.55 8.48
CA VAL A 214 8.45 -23.81 8.81
C VAL A 214 8.28 -24.78 7.65
N ALA A 215 8.37 -24.38 6.39
CA ALA A 215 8.13 -25.25 5.26
C ALA A 215 9.34 -25.33 4.31
N GLN A 216 9.86 -26.52 4.16
CA GLN A 216 10.73 -26.91 3.05
C GLN A 216 9.90 -26.82 1.74
N GLY A 217 9.82 -25.70 1.11
CA GLY A 217 9.18 -25.60 -0.18
C GLY A 217 8.62 -24.23 -0.50
N GLY A 218 9.35 -23.48 -1.29
CA GLY A 218 8.85 -22.37 -2.06
C GLY A 218 8.78 -21.02 -1.33
N LEU A 219 9.82 -20.23 -1.49
CA LEU A 219 9.88 -18.81 -1.11
C LEU A 219 8.95 -17.92 -1.99
N ASP A 220 8.15 -18.53 -2.84
CA ASP A 220 7.27 -17.82 -3.81
C ASP A 220 6.01 -17.20 -3.20
N GLN A 221 5.68 -17.52 -1.96
CA GLN A 221 4.37 -17.15 -1.39
C GLN A 221 4.21 -15.71 -0.92
N GLY A 222 5.28 -14.92 -0.83
CA GLY A 222 5.20 -13.54 -0.33
C GLY A 222 5.32 -12.46 -1.42
N THR A 223 5.57 -12.86 -2.65
CA THR A 223 5.77 -11.95 -3.78
C THR A 223 4.90 -12.34 -4.95
N GLY A 224 4.48 -11.39 -5.73
CA GLY A 224 3.62 -11.66 -6.88
C GLY A 224 3.12 -10.39 -7.55
N SER A 225 2.00 -10.50 -8.22
CA SER A 225 1.32 -9.34 -8.80
C SER A 225 -0.16 -9.40 -8.51
N VAL A 226 -0.76 -8.25 -8.31
CA VAL A 226 -2.21 -8.05 -8.18
C VAL A 226 -2.74 -7.27 -9.36
N ILE A 227 -3.99 -7.59 -9.74
CA ILE A 227 -4.77 -6.79 -10.68
C ILE A 227 -5.73 -5.96 -9.87
N ALA A 228 -5.67 -4.65 -10.04
CA ALA A 228 -6.61 -3.70 -9.47
C ALA A 228 -7.68 -3.34 -10.48
N LYS A 229 -8.93 -3.23 -10.02
CA LYS A 229 -10.08 -2.82 -10.81
C LYS A 229 -10.95 -1.85 -10.02
N VAL A 230 -11.19 -0.68 -10.58
CA VAL A 230 -12.11 0.31 -10.03
C VAL A 230 -13.55 -0.07 -10.40
N ARG A 231 -14.43 -0.17 -9.39
CA ARG A 231 -15.86 -0.42 -9.63
C ARG A 231 -16.53 0.77 -10.32
N ASN A 232 -17.66 0.51 -10.97
CA ASN A 232 -18.42 1.54 -11.66
C ASN A 232 -19.39 2.29 -10.72
N ASP A 233 -19.70 1.72 -9.58
CA ASP A 233 -20.62 2.24 -8.58
C ASP A 233 -19.91 3.06 -7.51
N ILE A 234 -20.59 4.09 -7.01
CA ILE A 234 -20.20 4.89 -5.86
C ILE A 234 -21.02 4.43 -4.67
N VAL A 235 -20.39 4.16 -3.56
CA VAL A 235 -21.03 3.67 -2.33
C VAL A 235 -20.80 4.63 -1.19
N ASP A 236 -21.85 4.96 -0.44
CA ASP A 236 -21.74 5.76 0.78
C ASP A 236 -21.17 4.94 1.94
N VAL A 237 -20.07 5.41 2.52
CA VAL A 237 -19.44 4.83 3.71
C VAL A 237 -19.62 5.79 4.88
N MET A 238 -20.02 5.26 6.03
CA MET A 238 -20.06 6.04 7.28
C MET A 238 -18.67 6.23 7.84
N TRP A 239 -18.22 7.48 7.95
CA TRP A 239 -16.93 7.84 8.54
C TRP A 239 -17.05 9.15 9.31
N GLY A 240 -16.56 9.18 10.58
CA GLY A 240 -16.67 10.35 11.43
C GLY A 240 -18.13 10.84 11.66
N GLY A 241 -19.11 9.94 11.62
CA GLY A 241 -20.53 10.28 11.73
C GLY A 241 -21.18 10.87 10.46
N LYS A 242 -20.44 10.92 9.34
CA LYS A 242 -20.92 11.44 8.05
C LYS A 242 -20.88 10.35 6.99
N LYS A 243 -21.80 10.45 6.02
CA LYS A 243 -21.76 9.63 4.80
C LYS A 243 -20.75 10.23 3.83
N ILE A 244 -19.78 9.45 3.44
CA ILE A 244 -18.74 9.83 2.48
C ILE A 244 -18.93 8.98 1.22
N PRO A 245 -19.17 9.60 0.05
CA PRO A 245 -19.22 8.86 -1.20
C PRO A 245 -17.83 8.33 -1.56
N CYS A 246 -17.73 7.02 -1.77
CA CYS A 246 -16.48 6.32 -2.05
C CYS A 246 -16.52 5.59 -3.38
N ILE A 247 -15.42 5.65 -4.10
CA ILE A 247 -15.07 4.73 -5.18
C ILE A 247 -14.43 3.50 -4.56
N ILE A 248 -14.73 2.33 -5.12
CA ILE A 248 -14.19 1.06 -4.64
C ILE A 248 -13.16 0.54 -5.63
N ILE A 249 -12.02 0.07 -5.10
CA ILE A 249 -10.99 -0.64 -5.85
C ILE A 249 -10.92 -2.07 -5.34
N ASP A 250 -11.07 -3.04 -6.23
CA ASP A 250 -10.81 -4.44 -5.92
C ASP A 250 -9.42 -4.83 -6.44
N TYR A 251 -8.61 -5.41 -5.58
CA TYR A 251 -7.32 -6.00 -5.90
C TYR A 251 -7.45 -7.51 -5.82
N THR A 252 -7.02 -8.20 -6.88
CA THR A 252 -7.07 -9.66 -6.96
C THR A 252 -5.70 -10.21 -7.34
N GLY A 253 -5.17 -11.10 -6.52
CA GLY A 253 -3.95 -11.86 -6.75
C GLY A 253 -4.21 -13.36 -6.60
N SER A 254 -3.17 -14.21 -6.67
CA SER A 254 -3.29 -15.65 -6.48
C SER A 254 -3.84 -16.02 -5.11
N ASP A 255 -3.34 -15.34 -4.07
CA ASP A 255 -3.63 -15.66 -2.66
C ASP A 255 -4.09 -14.43 -1.88
N LEU A 256 -4.47 -13.36 -2.59
CA LEU A 256 -4.89 -12.10 -2.01
C LEU A 256 -6.13 -11.57 -2.72
N GLU A 257 -7.13 -11.24 -1.92
CA GLU A 257 -8.22 -10.34 -2.31
C GLU A 257 -8.19 -9.12 -1.38
N SER A 258 -8.22 -7.93 -1.96
CA SER A 258 -8.34 -6.71 -1.18
C SER A 258 -9.35 -5.76 -1.80
N THR A 259 -10.13 -5.12 -0.94
CA THR A 259 -11.09 -4.08 -1.35
C THR A 259 -10.75 -2.79 -0.60
N VAL A 260 -10.61 -1.69 -1.35
CA VAL A 260 -10.25 -0.37 -0.81
C VAL A 260 -11.34 0.64 -1.12
N TRP A 261 -11.80 1.38 -0.12
CA TRP A 261 -12.80 2.44 -0.24
C TRP A 261 -12.10 3.80 -0.23
N VAL A 262 -12.24 4.55 -1.30
CA VAL A 262 -11.54 5.81 -1.54
C VAL A 262 -12.56 6.93 -1.69
N GLY A 263 -12.47 7.97 -0.87
CA GLY A 263 -13.36 9.13 -0.93
C GLY A 263 -13.25 9.87 -2.26
N VAL A 264 -14.39 10.08 -2.92
CA VAL A 264 -14.48 10.69 -4.27
C VAL A 264 -13.85 12.08 -4.31
N GLN A 265 -14.07 12.90 -3.29
CA GLN A 265 -13.67 14.32 -3.31
C GLN A 265 -12.17 14.56 -3.10
N ASN A 266 -11.53 13.76 -2.29
CA ASN A 266 -10.15 14.01 -1.82
C ASN A 266 -9.21 12.83 -2.01
N GLY A 267 -9.68 11.73 -2.60
CA GLY A 267 -8.89 10.52 -2.79
C GLY A 267 -8.49 9.80 -1.49
N MET A 268 -9.04 10.20 -0.34
CA MET A 268 -8.66 9.66 0.96
C MET A 268 -9.12 8.21 1.10
N VAL A 269 -8.22 7.32 1.48
CA VAL A 269 -8.55 5.94 1.81
C VAL A 269 -9.22 5.91 3.18
N ILE A 270 -10.45 5.40 3.23
CA ILE A 270 -11.29 5.36 4.44
C ILE A 270 -11.29 3.97 5.06
N ARG A 271 -11.25 2.95 4.22
CA ARG A 271 -11.30 1.55 4.64
C ARG A 271 -10.53 0.68 3.65
N GLN A 272 -9.86 -0.34 4.16
CA GLN A 272 -9.25 -1.39 3.37
C GLN A 272 -9.54 -2.74 4.00
N LYS A 273 -10.04 -3.67 3.21
CA LYS A 273 -10.35 -5.03 3.65
C LYS A 273 -9.49 -6.00 2.87
N ASN A 274 -8.71 -6.81 3.57
CA ASN A 274 -7.79 -7.77 2.98
C ASN A 274 -8.20 -9.19 3.36
N ARG A 275 -8.23 -10.08 2.39
CA ARG A 275 -8.40 -11.51 2.59
C ARG A 275 -7.17 -12.22 2.04
N LEU A 276 -6.36 -12.77 2.95
CA LEU A 276 -5.14 -13.52 2.63
C LEU A 276 -5.38 -15.03 2.58
N SER A 277 -6.48 -15.50 3.17
CA SER A 277 -6.97 -16.86 3.12
C SER A 277 -8.43 -16.88 3.55
N GLU A 278 -9.13 -18.02 3.42
CA GLU A 278 -10.52 -18.14 3.90
C GLU A 278 -10.68 -17.82 5.39
N SER A 279 -9.66 -18.04 6.20
CA SER A 279 -9.68 -17.82 7.65
C SER A 279 -9.06 -16.48 8.09
N MET A 280 -8.36 -15.78 7.19
CA MET A 280 -7.59 -14.58 7.53
C MET A 280 -8.12 -13.35 6.76
N GLU A 281 -9.12 -12.72 7.36
CA GLU A 281 -9.69 -11.47 6.87
C GLU A 281 -9.38 -10.33 7.84
N TRP A 282 -8.77 -9.27 7.32
CA TRP A 282 -8.42 -8.05 8.06
C TRP A 282 -9.18 -6.87 7.50
N ASP A 283 -9.80 -6.11 8.39
CA ASP A 283 -10.55 -4.91 8.05
C ASP A 283 -9.92 -3.69 8.72
N LEU A 284 -9.30 -2.83 7.92
CA LEU A 284 -8.61 -1.63 8.33
C LEU A 284 -9.56 -0.44 8.18
N ILE A 285 -9.94 0.20 9.28
CA ILE A 285 -10.87 1.32 9.28
C ILE A 285 -10.14 2.56 9.76
N ARG A 286 -10.09 3.59 8.94
CA ARG A 286 -9.48 4.88 9.28
C ARG A 286 -10.27 5.59 10.37
N LEU A 287 -9.58 6.11 11.40
CA LEU A 287 -10.19 6.81 12.53
C LEU A 287 -10.16 8.34 12.37
N ASN A 288 -9.12 8.90 11.70
CA ASN A 288 -8.89 10.34 11.52
C ASN A 288 -8.27 10.66 10.16
#